data_0eed869eec810aa36deeb087ea60af33
#
_entry.id   0eed869eec810aa36deeb087ea60af33
#
_cell.length_a   1.000
_cell.length_b   1.000
_cell.length_c   1.000
_cell.angle_alpha   90.00
_cell.angle_beta   90.00
_cell.angle_gamma   90.00
#
_symmetry.space_group_name_H-M   'P 1'
#
loop_
_entity.id
_entity.type
_entity.pdbx_description
1 polymer ?
#
loop_
_entity_poly.entity_id
_entity_poly.type
_entity_poly.pdbx_seq_one_letter_code
_entity_poly.pdbx_strand_id
1 'polypeptide(L)'
;MKRKLFIALSAMTFAVTVPINAQESSSEYVFQPHAYLQVQGGAQYTLGESDFSELISPSVQIGLGWQFNPWLSARLAVGAWQSKGGFNGYIENGASRNITYSYKYVAPGIDVVFNLSNAICGYNPHRTVNVSAFVGGAANIAFGNDEANDIAAQGYNLDYLWSGTKVRPVGRGGLAFDFRVSDRVSLGIEGNANVLSDKYNSKKAGNADWYFNALASVTIRLGKTYKKKAAPVQEPVQQTVPEPVVEEKQPVSEPVVEEVKDEGMKRDIFFTINSSVIRDSER
;
A
#
# COMPACT_ATOMS: atom_id res chain seq x y z
N MET A 1 26.36 -21.40 -12.90
CA MET A 1 25.01 -20.94 -12.52
C MET A 1 24.94 -19.44 -12.22
N LYS A 2 25.51 -18.55 -13.07
CA LYS A 2 25.66 -17.10 -12.77
C LYS A 2 24.69 -16.16 -13.51
N ARG A 3 23.60 -16.64 -14.10
CA ARG A 3 22.72 -15.82 -14.97
C ARG A 3 21.27 -15.62 -14.52
N LYS A 4 20.83 -16.17 -13.38
CA LYS A 4 19.41 -16.10 -12.96
C LYS A 4 19.12 -15.05 -11.87
N LEU A 5 20.12 -14.40 -11.29
CA LEU A 5 19.92 -13.43 -10.20
C LEU A 5 19.74 -11.97 -10.70
N PHE A 6 20.05 -11.69 -11.97
CA PHE A 6 19.94 -10.32 -12.52
C PHE A 6 18.53 -9.89 -12.93
N ILE A 7 17.57 -10.82 -12.97
CA ILE A 7 16.20 -10.53 -13.45
C ILE A 7 15.31 -9.94 -12.34
N ALA A 8 15.62 -10.17 -11.07
CA ALA A 8 14.80 -9.66 -9.96
C ALA A 8 15.07 -8.19 -9.60
N LEU A 9 16.24 -7.65 -9.93
CA LEU A 9 16.61 -6.27 -9.61
C LEU A 9 16.21 -5.26 -10.70
N SER A 10 15.94 -5.75 -11.91
CA SER A 10 15.56 -4.90 -13.05
C SER A 10 14.07 -4.47 -13.05
N ALA A 11 13.25 -5.07 -12.20
CA ALA A 11 11.81 -4.74 -12.11
C ALA A 11 11.50 -3.55 -11.20
N MET A 12 12.48 -2.99 -10.51
CA MET A 12 12.26 -1.93 -9.52
C MET A 12 12.54 -0.50 -10.03
N THR A 13 12.98 -0.35 -11.28
CA THR A 13 13.17 0.95 -11.94
C THR A 13 12.03 1.32 -12.87
N PHE A 14 10.79 0.95 -12.55
CA PHE A 14 9.66 1.70 -13.08
C PHE A 14 9.56 3.00 -12.28
N ALA A 15 10.30 4.01 -12.72
CA ALA A 15 9.97 5.39 -12.42
C ALA A 15 8.56 5.63 -13.01
N VAL A 16 7.55 5.42 -12.18
CA VAL A 16 6.16 5.77 -12.48
C VAL A 16 6.11 7.29 -12.52
N THR A 17 6.43 7.88 -13.67
CA THR A 17 5.93 9.19 -14.05
C THR A 17 4.45 9.01 -14.44
N VAL A 18 3.64 8.56 -13.48
CA VAL A 18 2.20 8.75 -13.59
C VAL A 18 2.02 10.25 -13.36
N PRO A 19 1.46 11.01 -14.32
CA PRO A 19 0.96 12.34 -13.99
C PRO A 19 -0.05 12.10 -12.88
N ILE A 20 0.27 12.54 -11.66
CA ILE A 20 -0.65 12.56 -10.53
C ILE A 20 -1.62 13.71 -10.80
N ASN A 21 -2.38 13.59 -11.86
CA ASN A 21 -3.68 14.20 -11.94
C ASN A 21 -4.51 13.34 -10.98
N ALA A 22 -4.45 13.72 -9.70
CA ALA A 22 -5.47 13.33 -8.76
C ALA A 22 -6.76 13.89 -9.37
N GLN A 23 -7.37 13.07 -10.23
CA GLN A 23 -8.73 13.28 -10.68
C GLN A 23 -9.49 13.42 -9.38
N GLU A 24 -9.97 14.63 -9.08
CA GLU A 24 -10.93 14.85 -8.02
C GLU A 24 -12.12 13.95 -8.35
N SER A 25 -11.97 12.70 -7.98
CA SER A 25 -13.07 11.77 -7.94
C SER A 25 -14.11 12.50 -7.13
N SER A 26 -15.30 12.65 -7.66
CA SER A 26 -16.49 13.18 -7.00
C SER A 26 -16.90 12.28 -5.83
N SER A 27 -15.94 11.93 -4.98
CA SER A 27 -16.19 11.10 -3.83
C SER A 27 -17.00 11.92 -2.83
N GLU A 28 -18.11 11.36 -2.40
CA GLU A 28 -18.96 11.88 -1.33
C GLU A 28 -18.18 12.09 -0.01
N TYR A 29 -16.92 11.63 0.04
CA TYR A 29 -16.10 11.57 1.24
C TYR A 29 -14.78 12.33 1.06
N VAL A 30 -14.42 13.09 2.10
CA VAL A 30 -13.15 13.80 2.21
C VAL A 30 -12.25 13.04 3.17
N PHE A 31 -11.05 12.72 2.73
CA PHE A 31 -10.02 12.07 3.55
C PHE A 31 -9.65 12.93 4.77
N GLN A 32 -9.38 12.28 5.91
CA GLN A 32 -8.81 12.90 7.11
C GLN A 32 -7.49 12.23 7.46
N PRO A 33 -6.39 12.99 7.60
CA PRO A 33 -5.13 12.45 8.10
C PRO A 33 -5.32 11.80 9.48
N HIS A 34 -4.71 10.63 9.67
CA HIS A 34 -4.89 9.87 10.91
C HIS A 34 -3.69 8.95 11.18
N ALA A 35 -3.51 8.63 12.46
CA ALA A 35 -2.57 7.60 12.87
C ALA A 35 -3.18 6.19 12.73
N TYR A 36 -2.32 5.19 12.65
CA TYR A 36 -2.71 3.79 12.77
C TYR A 36 -1.66 2.98 13.53
N LEU A 37 -2.15 1.97 14.25
CA LEU A 37 -1.34 0.94 14.89
C LEU A 37 -1.48 -0.36 14.08
N GLN A 38 -0.37 -1.04 13.86
CA GLN A 38 -0.34 -2.32 13.16
C GLN A 38 0.42 -3.36 14.00
N VAL A 39 -0.18 -4.53 14.18
CA VAL A 39 0.45 -5.68 14.82
C VAL A 39 0.48 -6.82 13.82
N GLN A 40 1.64 -7.45 13.68
CA GLN A 40 1.88 -8.46 12.66
C GLN A 40 2.61 -9.67 13.26
N GLY A 41 2.30 -10.84 12.75
CA GLY A 41 2.96 -12.08 13.12
C GLY A 41 2.96 -13.08 11.98
N GLY A 42 4.01 -13.90 11.91
CA GLY A 42 4.13 -14.87 10.84
C GLY A 42 5.50 -15.54 10.80
N ALA A 43 5.99 -15.78 9.61
CA ALA A 43 7.22 -16.51 9.36
C ALA A 43 8.24 -15.64 8.61
N GLN A 44 9.50 -15.88 8.94
CA GLN A 44 10.67 -15.36 8.24
C GLN A 44 11.40 -16.53 7.59
N TYR A 45 11.86 -16.31 6.36
CA TYR A 45 12.83 -17.16 5.69
C TYR A 45 14.14 -16.41 5.52
N THR A 46 15.23 -16.91 6.08
CA THR A 46 16.57 -16.37 5.83
C THR A 46 17.21 -17.12 4.66
N LEU A 47 17.62 -16.40 3.62
CA LEU A 47 18.29 -17.02 2.48
C LEU A 47 19.67 -17.55 2.92
N GLY A 48 19.88 -18.84 2.78
CA GLY A 48 21.11 -19.52 3.18
C GLY A 48 21.38 -20.76 2.34
N GLU A 49 22.37 -21.54 2.75
CA GLU A 49 22.84 -22.72 2.03
C GLU A 49 22.27 -24.04 2.60
N SER A 50 21.15 -23.98 3.33
CA SER A 50 20.41 -25.13 3.83
C SER A 50 19.03 -25.22 3.18
N ASP A 51 18.30 -26.30 3.48
CA ASP A 51 16.97 -26.52 2.93
C ASP A 51 15.99 -25.42 3.37
N PHE A 52 15.07 -25.04 2.48
CA PHE A 52 14.12 -23.98 2.72
C PHE A 52 13.37 -24.10 4.06
N SER A 53 12.88 -25.30 4.35
CA SER A 53 12.12 -25.60 5.58
C SER A 53 12.92 -25.42 6.86
N GLU A 54 14.23 -25.66 6.81
CA GLU A 54 15.12 -25.54 7.96
C GLU A 54 15.43 -24.08 8.32
N LEU A 55 15.38 -23.18 7.32
CA LEU A 55 15.69 -21.77 7.46
C LEU A 55 14.47 -20.89 7.75
N ILE A 56 13.31 -21.52 7.95
CA ILE A 56 12.09 -20.82 8.39
C ILE A 56 12.15 -20.59 9.90
N SER A 57 11.78 -19.40 10.34
CA SER A 57 11.73 -19.00 11.75
C SER A 57 10.53 -18.10 12.01
N PRO A 58 10.06 -17.99 13.26
CA PRO A 58 8.96 -17.06 13.59
C PRO A 58 9.42 -15.61 13.48
N SER A 59 8.49 -14.73 13.15
CA SER A 59 8.70 -13.27 13.09
C SER A 59 7.47 -12.52 13.55
N VAL A 60 7.66 -11.42 14.29
CA VAL A 60 6.62 -10.48 14.68
C VAL A 60 7.05 -9.06 14.31
N GLN A 61 6.08 -8.18 14.12
CA GLN A 61 6.34 -6.76 13.90
C GLN A 61 5.23 -5.92 14.51
N ILE A 62 5.61 -4.80 15.12
CA ILE A 62 4.68 -3.75 15.56
C ILE A 62 5.02 -2.49 14.79
N GLY A 63 3.99 -1.82 14.26
CA GLY A 63 4.11 -0.59 13.50
C GLY A 63 3.20 0.50 14.01
N LEU A 64 3.71 1.73 14.08
CA LEU A 64 2.93 2.95 14.30
C LEU A 64 3.08 3.82 13.06
N GLY A 65 1.98 4.10 12.37
CA GLY A 65 2.01 4.88 11.15
C GLY A 65 1.16 6.15 11.22
N TRP A 66 1.47 7.06 10.31
CA TRP A 66 0.68 8.26 10.06
C TRP A 66 0.35 8.35 8.58
N GLN A 67 -0.93 8.40 8.25
CA GLN A 67 -1.41 8.58 6.90
C GLN A 67 -1.64 10.07 6.63
N PHE A 68 -0.83 10.62 5.71
CA PHE A 68 -0.84 12.06 5.38
C PHE A 68 -1.94 12.40 4.39
N ASN A 69 -2.14 11.54 3.40
CA ASN A 69 -3.14 11.68 2.36
C ASN A 69 -3.67 10.27 1.95
N PRO A 70 -4.65 10.16 1.04
CA PRO A 70 -5.24 8.86 0.68
C PRO A 70 -4.26 7.78 0.24
N TRP A 71 -3.13 8.14 -0.36
CA TRP A 71 -2.19 7.20 -0.98
C TRP A 71 -0.81 7.17 -0.34
N LEU A 72 -0.47 8.09 0.59
CA LEU A 72 0.85 8.18 1.21
C LEU A 72 0.79 8.13 2.73
N SER A 73 1.61 7.29 3.33
CA SER A 73 1.84 7.23 4.78
C SER A 73 3.31 6.96 5.11
N ALA A 74 3.70 7.25 6.35
CA ALA A 74 4.94 6.79 6.93
C ALA A 74 4.64 5.85 8.08
N ARG A 75 5.51 4.84 8.29
CA ARG A 75 5.39 3.85 9.35
C ARG A 75 6.72 3.69 10.06
N LEU A 76 6.72 3.87 11.39
CA LEU A 76 7.77 3.37 12.27
C LEU A 76 7.42 1.92 12.60
N ALA A 77 8.36 1.00 12.42
CA ALA A 77 8.11 -0.40 12.66
C ALA A 77 9.28 -1.04 13.40
N VAL A 78 8.98 -1.98 14.29
CA VAL A 78 9.97 -2.78 14.99
C VAL A 78 9.64 -4.24 14.72
N GLY A 79 10.46 -4.88 13.89
CA GLY A 79 10.44 -6.32 13.68
C GLY A 79 11.35 -7.03 14.70
N ALA A 80 10.98 -8.23 15.09
CA ALA A 80 11.77 -9.01 16.04
C ALA A 80 11.49 -10.51 15.93
N TRP A 81 12.31 -11.29 16.52
CA TRP A 81 12.28 -12.66 16.98
C TRP A 81 13.54 -13.42 16.59
N GLN A 82 13.40 -14.40 15.69
CA GLN A 82 14.47 -15.35 15.39
C GLN A 82 14.83 -15.34 13.90
N SER A 83 16.11 -15.48 13.64
CA SER A 83 16.65 -15.75 12.31
C SER A 83 17.47 -17.02 12.36
N LYS A 84 17.63 -17.67 11.21
CA LYS A 84 18.41 -18.90 11.10
C LYS A 84 19.47 -18.78 10.03
N GLY A 85 20.58 -19.47 10.23
CA GLY A 85 21.59 -19.75 9.23
C GLY A 85 21.82 -21.25 9.13
N GLY A 86 22.47 -21.70 8.08
CA GLY A 86 22.75 -23.11 7.93
C GLY A 86 23.49 -23.40 6.63
N PHE A 87 23.97 -24.62 6.50
CA PHE A 87 24.63 -25.15 5.30
C PHE A 87 24.45 -26.65 5.20
N ASN A 88 24.40 -27.14 3.98
CA ASN A 88 24.30 -28.55 3.62
C ASN A 88 25.65 -29.10 3.14
N GLY A 89 25.75 -30.42 3.14
CA GLY A 89 26.87 -31.12 2.50
C GLY A 89 28.13 -31.21 3.30
N TYR A 90 28.06 -30.97 4.60
CA TYR A 90 29.17 -31.36 5.50
C TYR A 90 29.22 -32.88 5.64
N ILE A 91 30.40 -33.46 5.37
CA ILE A 91 30.58 -34.92 5.48
C ILE A 91 31.19 -35.25 6.86
N GLU A 92 30.41 -35.86 7.72
CA GLU A 92 30.86 -36.40 8.99
C GLU A 92 30.72 -37.94 8.98
N ASN A 93 31.80 -38.64 9.21
CA ASN A 93 31.84 -40.13 9.19
C ASN A 93 31.23 -40.74 7.91
N GLY A 94 31.43 -40.08 6.75
CA GLY A 94 30.92 -40.53 5.45
C GLY A 94 29.44 -40.21 5.18
N ALA A 95 28.75 -39.55 6.08
CA ALA A 95 27.37 -39.10 5.89
C ALA A 95 27.29 -37.57 5.67
N SER A 96 26.50 -37.14 4.71
CA SER A 96 26.20 -35.72 4.55
C SER A 96 25.21 -35.27 5.65
N ARG A 97 25.54 -34.18 6.34
CA ARG A 97 24.68 -33.56 7.35
C ARG A 97 24.32 -32.14 6.96
N ASN A 98 23.08 -31.79 7.26
CA ASN A 98 22.63 -30.38 7.24
C ASN A 98 22.85 -29.82 8.65
N ILE A 99 23.50 -28.67 8.71
CA ILE A 99 23.77 -27.96 9.97
C ILE A 99 23.01 -26.63 9.92
N THR A 100 22.20 -26.43 10.95
CA THR A 100 21.43 -25.17 11.13
C THR A 100 21.69 -24.61 12.52
N TYR A 101 21.61 -23.31 12.64
CA TYR A 101 21.75 -22.57 13.88
C TYR A 101 20.80 -21.38 13.87
N SER A 102 20.44 -20.92 15.05
CA SER A 102 19.52 -19.81 15.24
C SER A 102 20.16 -18.69 16.04
N TYR A 103 19.67 -17.48 15.80
CA TYR A 103 20.01 -16.29 16.56
C TYR A 103 18.81 -15.35 16.60
N LYS A 104 18.82 -14.40 17.52
CA LYS A 104 17.73 -13.45 17.73
C LYS A 104 18.05 -12.10 17.12
N TYR A 105 17.02 -11.34 16.80
CA TYR A 105 17.18 -9.98 16.33
C TYR A 105 16.03 -9.07 16.76
N VAL A 106 16.31 -7.75 16.78
CA VAL A 106 15.33 -6.67 16.83
C VAL A 106 15.71 -5.70 15.73
N ALA A 107 14.74 -5.26 14.95
CA ALA A 107 14.97 -4.42 13.78
C ALA A 107 14.02 -3.20 13.76
N PRO A 108 14.35 -2.13 14.52
CA PRO A 108 13.65 -0.85 14.38
C PRO A 108 13.93 -0.22 13.01
N GLY A 109 12.90 0.34 12.40
CA GLY A 109 12.99 0.93 11.06
C GLY A 109 11.87 1.90 10.76
N ILE A 110 12.00 2.56 9.62
CA ILE A 110 11.03 3.49 9.06
C ILE A 110 10.72 3.12 7.62
N ASP A 111 9.43 3.18 7.26
CA ASP A 111 8.93 2.90 5.92
C ASP A 111 8.13 4.07 5.38
N VAL A 112 8.23 4.28 4.08
CA VAL A 112 7.28 5.07 3.30
C VAL A 112 6.34 4.08 2.62
N VAL A 113 5.03 4.24 2.86
CA VAL A 113 4.00 3.31 2.39
C VAL A 113 3.09 4.02 1.39
N PHE A 114 2.91 3.39 0.25
CA PHE A 114 2.07 3.86 -0.85
C PHE A 114 0.85 2.97 -0.99
N ASN A 115 -0.35 3.51 -0.73
CA ASN A 115 -1.59 2.80 -1.03
C ASN A 115 -1.87 2.87 -2.54
N LEU A 116 -1.54 1.80 -3.25
CA LEU A 116 -1.67 1.70 -4.70
C LEU A 116 -3.13 1.73 -5.14
N SER A 117 -4.03 1.11 -4.36
CA SER A 117 -5.46 1.11 -4.65
C SER A 117 -6.04 2.52 -4.67
N ASN A 118 -5.66 3.38 -3.72
CA ASN A 118 -6.13 4.76 -3.67
C ASN A 118 -5.41 5.66 -4.70
N ALA A 119 -4.15 5.39 -5.00
CA ALA A 119 -3.39 6.13 -6.01
C ALA A 119 -3.94 5.90 -7.43
N ILE A 120 -4.33 4.67 -7.76
CA ILE A 120 -4.77 4.28 -9.12
C ILE A 120 -6.28 4.45 -9.29
N CYS A 121 -7.07 4.01 -8.29
CA CYS A 121 -8.53 3.94 -8.40
C CYS A 121 -9.26 5.07 -7.64
N GLY A 122 -8.54 6.10 -7.17
CA GLY A 122 -9.10 7.18 -6.37
C GLY A 122 -9.44 6.77 -4.93
N TYR A 123 -9.71 7.77 -4.09
CA TYR A 123 -10.03 7.56 -2.68
C TYR A 123 -11.44 6.99 -2.48
N ASN A 124 -11.53 5.85 -1.81
CA ASN A 124 -12.79 5.27 -1.35
C ASN A 124 -12.61 4.70 0.07
N PRO A 125 -13.17 5.35 1.13
CA PRO A 125 -13.03 4.90 2.51
C PRO A 125 -13.73 3.57 2.79
N HIS A 126 -14.65 3.15 1.91
CA HIS A 126 -15.41 1.90 2.04
C HIS A 126 -14.84 0.76 1.17
N ARG A 127 -13.69 0.96 0.54
CA ARG A 127 -13.04 -0.10 -0.25
C ARG A 127 -12.73 -1.31 0.64
N THR A 128 -13.18 -2.48 0.20
CA THR A 128 -13.00 -3.75 0.94
C THR A 128 -11.55 -4.21 0.94
N VAL A 129 -10.87 -4.11 -0.20
CA VAL A 129 -9.48 -4.55 -0.37
C VAL A 129 -8.60 -3.37 -0.76
N ASN A 130 -7.53 -3.14 -0.01
CA ASN A 130 -6.49 -2.17 -0.34
C ASN A 130 -5.17 -2.88 -0.56
N VAL A 131 -4.47 -2.50 -1.61
CA VAL A 131 -3.12 -2.96 -1.92
C VAL A 131 -2.17 -1.80 -1.68
N SER A 132 -1.10 -2.06 -0.93
CA SER A 132 -0.06 -1.09 -0.64
C SER A 132 1.31 -1.65 -0.97
N ALA A 133 2.22 -0.80 -1.38
CA ALA A 133 3.65 -1.08 -1.48
C ALA A 133 4.40 -0.19 -0.51
N PHE A 134 5.55 -0.66 -0.03
CA PHE A 134 6.40 0.17 0.80
C PHE A 134 7.88 -0.05 0.52
N VAL A 135 8.67 0.94 0.88
CA VAL A 135 10.12 0.91 0.89
C VAL A 135 10.61 1.62 2.14
N GLY A 136 11.68 1.12 2.71
CA GLY A 136 12.21 1.67 3.96
C GLY A 136 13.60 1.20 4.31
N GLY A 137 14.03 1.58 5.49
CA GLY A 137 15.28 1.18 6.09
C GLY A 137 15.14 0.84 7.56
N ALA A 138 16.00 -0.04 8.04
CA ALA A 138 16.01 -0.46 9.44
C ALA A 138 17.44 -0.67 9.94
N ALA A 139 17.60 -0.76 11.25
CA ALA A 139 18.81 -1.24 11.89
C ALA A 139 18.54 -2.63 12.47
N ASN A 140 19.14 -3.67 11.92
CA ASN A 140 19.04 -5.01 12.47
C ASN A 140 20.07 -5.17 13.61
N ILE A 141 19.58 -5.36 14.81
CA ILE A 141 20.37 -5.62 16.03
C ILE A 141 20.27 -7.11 16.30
N ALA A 142 21.26 -7.90 15.87
CA ALA A 142 21.32 -9.33 16.03
C ALA A 142 22.17 -9.72 17.25
N PHE A 143 21.74 -10.75 17.98
CA PHE A 143 22.37 -11.26 19.20
C PHE A 143 22.03 -12.73 19.45
N GLY A 144 22.78 -13.37 20.40
CA GLY A 144 22.53 -14.78 20.77
C GLY A 144 22.89 -15.74 19.64
N ASN A 145 24.06 -15.59 19.03
CA ASN A 145 24.59 -16.48 17.97
C ASN A 145 25.45 -17.63 18.58
N ASP A 146 25.04 -18.13 19.76
CA ASP A 146 25.84 -19.08 20.51
C ASP A 146 25.89 -20.44 19.81
N GLU A 147 24.79 -20.89 19.21
CA GLU A 147 24.72 -22.14 18.44
C GLU A 147 25.75 -22.12 17.28
N ALA A 148 25.92 -21.00 16.56
CA ALA A 148 26.92 -20.89 15.49
C ALA A 148 28.35 -20.94 16.07
N ASN A 149 28.59 -20.32 17.22
CA ASN A 149 29.89 -20.37 17.90
C ASN A 149 30.24 -21.79 18.37
N ASP A 150 29.28 -22.54 18.91
CA ASP A 150 29.45 -23.93 19.32
C ASP A 150 29.74 -24.83 18.11
N ILE A 151 29.08 -24.61 16.99
CA ILE A 151 29.33 -25.32 15.74
C ILE A 151 30.75 -25.04 15.23
N ALA A 152 31.19 -23.78 15.26
CA ALA A 152 32.54 -23.40 14.85
C ALA A 152 33.61 -24.03 15.82
N ALA A 153 33.34 -24.11 17.11
CA ALA A 153 34.21 -24.78 18.07
C ALA A 153 34.38 -26.28 17.81
N GLN A 154 33.42 -26.92 17.15
CA GLN A 154 33.51 -28.32 16.70
C GLN A 154 34.33 -28.48 15.41
N GLY A 155 34.91 -27.41 14.88
CA GLY A 155 35.78 -27.43 13.70
C GLY A 155 35.10 -27.10 12.35
N TYR A 156 33.80 -26.69 12.37
CA TYR A 156 33.12 -26.26 11.16
C TYR A 156 33.55 -24.85 10.78
N ASN A 157 33.81 -24.61 9.51
CA ASN A 157 34.28 -23.32 9.06
C ASN A 157 33.09 -22.35 8.79
N LEU A 158 32.99 -21.28 9.59
CA LEU A 158 32.07 -20.17 9.44
C LEU A 158 32.90 -18.89 9.23
N ASP A 159 33.18 -18.52 7.96
CA ASP A 159 34.09 -17.42 7.60
C ASP A 159 33.72 -16.07 8.19
N TYR A 160 32.42 -15.82 8.40
CA TYR A 160 31.87 -14.59 8.99
C TYR A 160 31.20 -14.79 10.32
N LEU A 161 31.71 -15.77 11.10
CA LEU A 161 31.26 -16.00 12.45
C LEU A 161 31.30 -14.72 13.28
N TRP A 162 30.26 -14.48 14.04
CA TRP A 162 30.16 -13.35 14.95
C TRP A 162 29.64 -13.79 16.33
N SER A 163 30.08 -13.05 17.35
CA SER A 163 29.66 -13.22 18.74
C SER A 163 29.19 -11.88 19.31
N GLY A 164 28.46 -11.93 20.41
CA GLY A 164 27.88 -10.77 21.07
C GLY A 164 26.79 -10.11 20.21
N THR A 165 26.58 -8.81 20.37
CA THR A 165 25.58 -8.06 19.64
C THR A 165 26.18 -7.40 18.39
N LYS A 166 25.51 -7.51 17.26
CA LYS A 166 25.91 -6.86 16.00
C LYS A 166 24.77 -6.02 15.43
N VAL A 167 25.09 -4.81 15.04
CA VAL A 167 24.15 -3.89 14.39
C VAL A 167 24.48 -3.80 12.90
N ARG A 168 23.47 -3.96 12.04
CA ARG A 168 23.63 -3.91 10.57
C ARG A 168 22.52 -3.05 9.96
N PRO A 169 22.85 -2.17 9.01
CA PRO A 169 21.83 -1.47 8.25
C PRO A 169 21.08 -2.46 7.35
N VAL A 170 19.77 -2.22 7.18
CA VAL A 170 18.86 -3.03 6.35
C VAL A 170 18.13 -2.11 5.40
N GLY A 171 18.16 -2.44 4.11
CA GLY A 171 17.18 -1.96 3.14
C GLY A 171 15.98 -2.89 3.11
N ARG A 172 14.76 -2.37 3.09
CA ARG A 172 13.56 -3.21 3.07
C ARG A 172 12.49 -2.69 2.13
N GLY A 173 11.67 -3.60 1.62
CA GLY A 173 10.53 -3.26 0.79
C GLY A 173 9.57 -4.43 0.66
N GLY A 174 8.31 -4.12 0.34
CA GLY A 174 7.30 -5.16 0.29
C GLY A 174 5.94 -4.69 -0.20
N LEU A 175 5.01 -5.64 -0.17
CA LEU A 175 3.61 -5.45 -0.53
C LEU A 175 2.71 -5.88 0.63
N ALA A 176 1.61 -5.17 0.79
CA ALA A 176 0.57 -5.50 1.76
C ALA A 176 -0.81 -5.51 1.09
N PHE A 177 -1.63 -6.45 1.52
CA PHE A 177 -3.03 -6.58 1.13
C PHE A 177 -3.87 -6.46 2.40
N ASP A 178 -4.66 -5.41 2.51
CA ASP A 178 -5.50 -5.13 3.67
C ASP A 178 -6.97 -5.32 3.32
N PHE A 179 -7.66 -6.14 4.12
CA PHE A 179 -9.09 -6.41 4.04
C PHE A 179 -9.79 -5.59 5.13
N ARG A 180 -10.66 -4.68 4.72
CA ARG A 180 -11.42 -3.85 5.66
C ARG A 180 -12.49 -4.67 6.36
N VAL A 181 -12.42 -4.74 7.69
CA VAL A 181 -13.43 -5.38 8.55
C VAL A 181 -14.41 -4.34 9.08
N SER A 182 -13.90 -3.16 9.42
CA SER A 182 -14.70 -2.01 9.89
C SER A 182 -14.04 -0.68 9.50
N ASP A 183 -14.64 0.45 9.87
CA ASP A 183 -14.04 1.76 9.64
C ASP A 183 -12.68 1.92 10.32
N ARG A 184 -12.47 1.21 11.43
CA ARG A 184 -11.25 1.32 12.23
C ARG A 184 -10.31 0.12 12.09
N VAL A 185 -10.82 -1.05 11.70
CA VAL A 185 -10.04 -2.29 11.73
C VAL A 185 -9.92 -2.90 10.34
N SER A 186 -8.71 -3.28 9.98
CA SER A 186 -8.43 -4.11 8.82
C SER A 186 -7.59 -5.32 9.24
N LEU A 187 -7.83 -6.45 8.59
CA LEU A 187 -6.94 -7.62 8.61
C LEU A 187 -6.12 -7.60 7.33
N GLY A 188 -4.89 -8.09 7.37
CA GLY A 188 -4.05 -8.07 6.18
C GLY A 188 -3.01 -9.16 6.15
N ILE A 189 -2.35 -9.25 5.02
CA ILE A 189 -1.13 -10.03 4.80
C ILE A 189 -0.07 -9.12 4.20
N GLU A 190 1.15 -9.23 4.69
CA GLU A 190 2.31 -8.48 4.20
C GLU A 190 3.42 -9.44 3.82
N GLY A 191 3.97 -9.28 2.60
CA GLY A 191 5.19 -9.91 2.17
C GLY A 191 6.29 -8.87 2.02
N ASN A 192 7.45 -9.08 2.65
CA ASN A 192 8.57 -8.15 2.53
C ASN A 192 9.92 -8.85 2.36
N ALA A 193 10.83 -8.17 1.68
CA ALA A 193 12.22 -8.55 1.49
C ALA A 193 13.13 -7.55 2.20
N ASN A 194 14.14 -8.07 2.86
CA ASN A 194 15.11 -7.32 3.64
C ASN A 194 16.51 -7.69 3.18
N VAL A 195 17.33 -6.70 2.86
CA VAL A 195 18.70 -6.86 2.39
C VAL A 195 19.68 -6.22 3.36
N LEU A 196 20.73 -6.92 3.69
CA LEU A 196 21.78 -6.48 4.59
C LEU A 196 23.16 -7.07 4.21
N SER A 197 24.18 -6.80 5.01
CA SER A 197 25.55 -7.24 4.69
C SER A 197 25.72 -8.75 4.75
N ASP A 198 26.63 -9.30 3.93
CA ASP A 198 27.06 -10.72 3.84
C ASP A 198 27.60 -11.31 5.15
N LYS A 199 27.43 -10.64 6.29
CA LYS A 199 27.89 -11.09 7.61
C LYS A 199 26.74 -11.43 8.55
N TYR A 200 25.50 -11.46 8.04
CA TYR A 200 24.34 -11.65 8.88
C TYR A 200 24.15 -13.09 9.29
N ASN A 201 24.26 -14.01 8.35
CA ASN A 201 24.04 -15.42 8.56
C ASN A 201 25.30 -16.21 8.95
N SER A 202 26.41 -15.53 9.34
CA SER A 202 27.71 -16.10 9.74
C SER A 202 28.48 -16.85 8.63
N LYS A 203 27.97 -16.85 7.40
CA LYS A 203 28.60 -17.49 6.24
C LYS A 203 29.03 -16.44 5.21
N LYS A 204 30.01 -16.77 4.42
CA LYS A 204 30.52 -15.93 3.34
C LYS A 204 29.97 -16.44 2.02
N ALA A 205 29.02 -15.72 1.45
CA ALA A 205 28.51 -15.99 0.11
C ALA A 205 29.10 -15.04 -0.97
N GLY A 206 29.73 -13.93 -0.56
CA GLY A 206 30.28 -12.91 -1.45
C GLY A 206 29.21 -12.00 -2.07
N ASN A 207 28.00 -12.00 -1.51
CA ASN A 207 26.86 -11.16 -1.88
C ASN A 207 26.08 -10.76 -0.62
N ALA A 208 25.13 -9.83 -0.77
CA ALA A 208 24.32 -9.40 0.37
C ALA A 208 23.43 -10.55 0.89
N ASP A 209 23.25 -10.60 2.19
CA ASP A 209 22.29 -11.50 2.85
C ASP A 209 20.87 -10.96 2.70
N TRP A 210 19.92 -11.90 2.58
CA TRP A 210 18.51 -11.59 2.46
C TRP A 210 17.68 -12.38 3.46
N TYR A 211 16.64 -11.75 3.98
CA TYR A 211 15.57 -12.47 4.62
C TYR A 211 14.21 -11.93 4.14
N PHE A 212 13.23 -12.82 4.09
CA PHE A 212 11.89 -12.56 3.62
C PHE A 212 10.90 -12.84 4.73
N ASN A 213 9.92 -11.97 4.89
CA ASN A 213 8.86 -12.18 5.86
C ASN A 213 7.51 -12.35 5.14
N ALA A 214 6.70 -13.26 5.66
CA ALA A 214 5.28 -13.40 5.35
C ALA A 214 4.50 -13.25 6.65
N LEU A 215 3.77 -12.14 6.78
CA LEU A 215 3.14 -11.71 8.03
C LEU A 215 1.63 -11.53 7.83
N ALA A 216 0.84 -12.08 8.75
CA ALA A 216 -0.55 -11.68 8.94
C ALA A 216 -0.60 -10.43 9.83
N SER A 217 -1.52 -9.52 9.56
CA SER A 217 -1.60 -8.23 10.24
C SER A 217 -3.00 -7.88 10.71
N VAL A 218 -3.05 -7.13 11.81
CA VAL A 218 -4.21 -6.37 12.28
C VAL A 218 -3.81 -4.92 12.31
N THR A 219 -4.55 -4.09 11.57
CA THR A 219 -4.34 -2.63 11.52
C THR A 219 -5.52 -1.93 12.16
N ILE A 220 -5.26 -1.05 13.13
CA ILE A 220 -6.25 -0.25 13.85
C ILE A 220 -6.02 1.23 13.52
N ARG A 221 -6.97 1.87 12.85
CA ARG A 221 -6.95 3.30 12.55
C ARG A 221 -7.41 4.10 13.76
N LEU A 222 -6.65 5.14 14.10
CA LEU A 222 -6.90 5.98 15.27
C LEU A 222 -7.56 7.29 14.83
N GLY A 223 -8.72 7.60 15.40
CA GLY A 223 -9.47 8.80 15.07
C GLY A 223 -10.43 8.63 13.88
N LYS A 224 -10.84 9.76 13.30
CA LYS A 224 -11.70 9.80 12.11
C LYS A 224 -10.84 9.73 10.85
N THR A 225 -11.16 8.83 9.94
CA THR A 225 -10.41 8.60 8.70
C THR A 225 -10.99 9.35 7.50
N TYR A 226 -12.26 9.78 7.60
CA TYR A 226 -12.96 10.53 6.57
C TYR A 226 -14.10 11.38 7.15
N LYS A 227 -14.56 12.34 6.35
CA LYS A 227 -15.79 13.11 6.57
C LYS A 227 -16.67 12.99 5.34
N LYS A 228 -18.00 13.01 5.52
CA LYS A 228 -18.93 13.14 4.41
C LYS A 228 -18.89 14.59 3.91
N LYS A 229 -18.84 14.79 2.59
CA LYS A 229 -18.91 16.11 1.97
C LYS A 229 -20.30 16.67 2.22
N ALA A 230 -20.39 17.93 2.65
CA ALA A 230 -21.69 18.57 2.75
C ALA A 230 -22.33 18.62 1.35
N ALA A 231 -23.62 18.29 1.27
CA ALA A 231 -24.36 18.49 0.04
C ALA A 231 -24.25 19.98 -0.36
N PRO A 232 -24.11 20.31 -1.66
CA PRO A 232 -24.15 21.68 -2.12
C PRO A 232 -25.46 22.30 -1.57
N VAL A 233 -25.33 23.38 -0.81
CA VAL A 233 -26.49 24.19 -0.46
C VAL A 233 -27.01 24.72 -1.78
N GLN A 234 -28.16 24.23 -2.24
CA GLN A 234 -28.86 24.86 -3.34
C GLN A 234 -29.20 26.27 -2.84
N GLU A 235 -28.50 27.27 -3.36
CA GLU A 235 -28.94 28.65 -3.15
C GLU A 235 -30.41 28.70 -3.55
N PRO A 236 -31.29 29.29 -2.69
CA PRO A 236 -32.68 29.40 -3.03
C PRO A 236 -32.72 30.17 -4.35
N VAL A 237 -33.28 29.56 -5.39
CA VAL A 237 -33.57 30.21 -6.64
C VAL A 237 -34.35 31.44 -6.26
N GLN A 238 -33.73 32.64 -6.40
CA GLN A 238 -34.44 33.88 -6.26
C GLN A 238 -35.55 33.81 -7.31
N GLN A 239 -36.78 33.59 -6.88
CA GLN A 239 -37.96 33.78 -7.67
C GLN A 239 -37.91 35.26 -8.05
N THR A 240 -37.53 35.55 -9.28
CA THR A 240 -37.72 36.87 -9.87
C THR A 240 -39.22 37.13 -9.79
N VAL A 241 -39.58 37.97 -8.83
CA VAL A 241 -40.93 38.53 -8.75
C VAL A 241 -41.19 39.23 -10.10
N PRO A 242 -42.24 38.86 -10.84
CA PRO A 242 -42.53 39.55 -12.09
C PRO A 242 -42.78 41.04 -11.76
N GLU A 243 -42.05 41.93 -12.41
CA GLU A 243 -42.31 43.37 -12.36
C GLU A 243 -43.78 43.63 -12.71
N PRO A 244 -44.49 44.52 -11.99
CA PRO A 244 -45.89 44.83 -12.29
C PRO A 244 -45.93 45.49 -13.67
N VAL A 245 -46.66 44.86 -14.61
CA VAL A 245 -46.95 45.37 -15.92
C VAL A 245 -47.74 46.69 -15.76
N VAL A 246 -47.13 47.81 -16.08
CA VAL A 246 -47.82 49.13 -16.17
C VAL A 246 -48.63 49.05 -17.45
N GLU A 247 -49.95 49.06 -17.29
CA GLU A 247 -50.95 49.11 -18.35
C GLU A 247 -50.97 50.52 -19.00
N GLU A 248 -50.26 50.71 -20.12
CA GLU A 248 -50.25 51.92 -20.88
C GLU A 248 -51.38 51.85 -21.92
N LYS A 249 -52.32 52.82 -21.79
CA LYS A 249 -53.49 52.92 -22.65
C LYS A 249 -53.09 53.23 -24.08
N GLN A 250 -53.64 52.48 -25.04
CA GLN A 250 -53.54 52.66 -26.50
C GLN A 250 -54.25 53.86 -26.99
N PRO A 251 -53.77 54.46 -28.07
CA PRO A 251 -54.63 55.11 -29.08
C PRO A 251 -54.78 54.24 -30.34
N VAL A 252 -56.01 54.18 -30.78
CA VAL A 252 -56.50 53.43 -31.95
C VAL A 252 -55.97 54.06 -33.22
N SER A 253 -55.44 53.29 -34.20
CA SER A 253 -55.50 53.60 -35.63
C SER A 253 -55.20 52.36 -36.49
N GLU A 254 -56.12 52.02 -37.30
CA GLU A 254 -56.26 51.47 -38.67
C GLU A 254 -55.34 50.35 -39.21
N PRO A 255 -55.90 49.49 -40.08
CA PRO A 255 -55.31 48.19 -40.39
C PRO A 255 -54.32 48.23 -41.55
N VAL A 256 -53.16 47.62 -41.42
CA VAL A 256 -52.22 47.30 -42.50
C VAL A 256 -52.08 45.81 -42.67
N VAL A 257 -52.12 45.35 -43.86
CA VAL A 257 -52.14 44.01 -44.41
C VAL A 257 -50.97 43.18 -43.93
N GLU A 258 -51.27 41.98 -43.49
CA GLU A 258 -50.43 40.95 -42.94
C GLU A 258 -49.61 40.20 -43.99
N GLU A 259 -48.30 40.21 -43.86
CA GLU A 259 -47.38 39.35 -44.58
C GLU A 259 -47.05 38.15 -43.65
N VAL A 260 -47.58 36.99 -43.96
CA VAL A 260 -47.37 35.78 -43.16
C VAL A 260 -45.92 35.29 -43.28
N LYS A 261 -45.12 35.50 -42.25
CA LYS A 261 -43.86 34.79 -42.08
C LYS A 261 -44.12 33.47 -41.31
N ASP A 262 -43.79 32.38 -41.98
CA ASP A 262 -43.79 31.04 -41.45
C ASP A 262 -42.74 30.93 -40.34
N GLU A 263 -43.14 31.07 -39.07
CA GLU A 263 -42.31 30.78 -37.90
C GLU A 263 -42.42 29.31 -37.59
N GLY A 264 -41.43 28.56 -38.05
CA GLY A 264 -41.30 27.15 -37.71
C GLY A 264 -41.41 26.90 -36.20
N MET A 265 -42.35 26.01 -35.82
CA MET A 265 -42.59 25.60 -34.44
C MET A 265 -41.30 25.06 -33.81
N LYS A 266 -40.74 25.78 -32.86
CA LYS A 266 -39.67 25.23 -31.99
C LYS A 266 -40.30 24.43 -30.90
N ARG A 267 -39.97 23.17 -30.82
CA ARG A 267 -40.34 22.26 -29.73
C ARG A 267 -39.10 21.81 -28.97
N ASP A 268 -39.12 21.90 -27.66
CA ASP A 268 -38.08 21.37 -26.82
C ASP A 268 -38.32 19.85 -26.63
N ILE A 269 -37.31 19.06 -26.97
CA ILE A 269 -37.36 17.59 -26.84
C ILE A 269 -36.48 17.20 -25.67
N PHE A 270 -37.07 16.51 -24.70
CA PHE A 270 -36.38 16.03 -23.50
C PHE A 270 -35.96 14.57 -23.64
N PHE A 271 -34.70 14.30 -23.39
CA PHE A 271 -34.14 12.95 -23.36
C PHE A 271 -33.99 12.44 -21.93
N THR A 272 -34.18 11.16 -21.73
CA THR A 272 -33.79 10.52 -20.48
C THR A 272 -32.26 10.46 -20.40
N ILE A 273 -31.67 10.64 -19.23
CA ILE A 273 -30.22 10.54 -19.04
C ILE A 273 -29.70 9.20 -19.58
N ASN A 274 -28.71 9.26 -20.47
CA ASN A 274 -28.13 8.12 -21.19
C ASN A 274 -29.03 7.46 -22.27
N SER A 275 -30.02 8.19 -22.85
CA SER A 275 -30.84 7.69 -23.94
C SER A 275 -30.86 8.67 -25.10
N SER A 276 -30.76 8.16 -26.34
CA SER A 276 -30.91 8.91 -27.59
C SER A 276 -32.27 8.70 -28.25
N VAL A 277 -33.20 8.05 -27.55
CA VAL A 277 -34.54 7.71 -28.08
C VAL A 277 -35.55 8.75 -27.60
N ILE A 278 -36.30 9.34 -28.55
CA ILE A 278 -37.41 10.30 -28.30
C ILE A 278 -38.57 9.50 -27.69
N ARG A 279 -39.16 9.99 -26.60
CA ARG A 279 -40.33 9.36 -25.97
C ARG A 279 -41.54 9.46 -26.88
N ASP A 280 -42.38 8.42 -26.87
CA ASP A 280 -43.59 8.35 -27.70
C ASP A 280 -44.62 9.47 -27.40
N SER A 281 -44.52 10.08 -26.20
CA SER A 281 -45.33 11.27 -25.83
C SER A 281 -44.89 12.58 -26.46
N GLU A 282 -43.73 12.61 -27.13
CA GLU A 282 -43.11 13.79 -27.73
C GLU A 282 -42.98 13.66 -29.26
N ARG A 283 -43.51 12.59 -29.83
CA ARG A 283 -43.70 12.40 -31.24
C ARG A 283 -45.05 13.01 -31.66
#